data_baf89933914257d70dbf3ee692cf45dd
#
_entry.id   baf89933914257d70dbf3ee692cf45dd
#
_cell.length_a   1.000
_cell.length_b   1.000
_cell.length_c   1.000
_cell.angle_alpha   90.00
_cell.angle_beta   90.00
_cell.angle_gamma   90.00
#
_symmetry.space_group_name_H-M   'P 1'
#
loop_
_entity.id
_entity.type
_entity.pdbx_description
1 polymer ?
#
loop_
_entity_poly.entity_id
_entity_poly.type
_entity_poly.pdbx_seq_one_letter_code
_entity_poly.pdbx_strand_id
1 'polypeptide(L)'
;MIEDLYFTIRKLGAGIMLALIAANALQAQGSGTPQNCNNADPGNNTGDMGCVNFTYRGQPVTYTTVRAGDGNIWLQQNLGSLQVAGMADDEKAYGDFFQWGRWDDGHQLRNSSLTSAPQVNAPDGLAGTPSFITGSPTWWEVNATTDAWTGKDVTEITNTTGVDPCKAIGPDWRMPSQVEWKTIVSVESITSPSKAYGSSLKLPAAGSRSHVDGTFSFVGKRGYYWSSDPTGIGAKYLYIGATISNAAAGAPKGQGASVRCIKPAASLSTSEIRLKKQVAELYPNPVKDILIITAGSYIETVNVVNAAGQKMKVELSNNSINMSRLNAGLYWVEIKLKNGEIISEKIIKN
;
A
#
# COMPACT_ATOMS: atom_id res chain seq x y z
N MET A 1 15.15 -43.66 -54.74
CA MET A 1 14.68 -42.26 -54.90
C MET A 1 13.35 -41.98 -54.16
N ILE A 2 12.46 -42.91 -54.00
CA ILE A 2 11.18 -42.70 -53.27
C ILE A 2 11.34 -42.91 -51.77
N GLU A 3 12.23 -43.76 -51.30
CA GLU A 3 12.46 -44.05 -49.87
C GLU A 3 13.20 -42.88 -49.17
N ASP A 4 14.13 -42.21 -49.84
CA ASP A 4 14.84 -41.08 -49.27
C ASP A 4 13.95 -39.83 -49.08
N LEU A 5 12.93 -39.68 -49.93
CA LEU A 5 11.96 -38.59 -49.79
C LEU A 5 11.03 -38.77 -48.57
N TYR A 6 10.65 -40.01 -48.25
CA TYR A 6 9.82 -40.33 -47.10
C TYR A 6 10.54 -40.12 -45.76
N PHE A 7 11.85 -40.38 -45.73
CA PHE A 7 12.65 -40.15 -44.50
C PHE A 7 12.90 -38.68 -44.22
N THR A 8 13.03 -37.87 -45.28
CA THR A 8 13.21 -36.41 -45.14
C THR A 8 11.91 -35.70 -44.70
N ILE A 9 10.76 -36.13 -45.19
CA ILE A 9 9.45 -35.57 -44.79
C ILE A 9 9.10 -35.94 -43.33
N ARG A 10 9.46 -37.14 -42.86
CA ARG A 10 9.28 -37.51 -41.43
C ARG A 10 10.16 -36.71 -40.48
N LYS A 11 11.39 -36.38 -40.87
CA LYS A 11 12.30 -35.53 -40.06
C LYS A 11 11.84 -34.08 -39.99
N LEU A 12 11.32 -33.54 -41.12
CA LEU A 12 10.76 -32.17 -41.11
C LEU A 12 9.43 -32.10 -40.32
N GLY A 13 8.56 -33.10 -40.43
CA GLY A 13 7.31 -33.14 -39.65
C GLY A 13 7.53 -33.23 -38.12
N ALA A 14 8.50 -34.05 -37.70
CA ALA A 14 8.84 -34.19 -36.30
C ALA A 14 9.49 -32.91 -35.71
N GLY A 15 10.33 -32.23 -36.49
CA GLY A 15 10.97 -30.96 -36.06
C GLY A 15 9.97 -29.81 -35.92
N ILE A 16 9.01 -29.70 -36.83
CA ILE A 16 7.96 -28.67 -36.78
C ILE A 16 6.95 -28.96 -35.64
N MET A 17 6.60 -30.25 -35.40
CA MET A 17 5.75 -30.58 -34.25
C MET A 17 6.43 -30.33 -32.89
N LEU A 18 7.73 -30.62 -32.75
CA LEU A 18 8.44 -30.31 -31.52
C LEU A 18 8.58 -28.77 -31.31
N ALA A 19 8.77 -27.97 -32.36
CA ALA A 19 8.82 -26.53 -32.27
C ALA A 19 7.47 -25.91 -31.90
N LEU A 20 6.36 -26.46 -32.41
CA LEU A 20 4.99 -26.05 -32.05
C LEU A 20 4.60 -26.46 -30.63
N ILE A 21 5.05 -27.60 -30.14
CA ILE A 21 4.82 -28.05 -28.77
C ILE A 21 5.68 -27.23 -27.79
N ALA A 22 6.92 -26.86 -28.17
CA ALA A 22 7.76 -25.97 -27.35
C ALA A 22 7.20 -24.56 -27.30
N ALA A 23 6.65 -24.00 -28.38
CA ALA A 23 6.01 -22.69 -28.38
C ALA A 23 4.72 -22.65 -27.55
N ASN A 24 3.92 -23.75 -27.58
CA ASN A 24 2.72 -23.84 -26.72
C ASN A 24 3.06 -24.14 -25.25
N ALA A 25 4.18 -24.80 -24.96
CA ALA A 25 4.64 -25.00 -23.58
C ALA A 25 5.18 -23.69 -22.96
N LEU A 26 5.70 -22.75 -23.76
CA LEU A 26 6.09 -21.42 -23.28
C LEU A 26 4.88 -20.49 -23.03
N GLN A 27 3.73 -20.75 -23.66
CA GLN A 27 2.50 -19.99 -23.41
C GLN A 27 1.67 -20.50 -22.23
N ALA A 28 1.98 -21.67 -21.68
CA ALA A 28 1.31 -22.25 -20.50
C ALA A 28 2.00 -21.92 -19.16
N GLN A 29 3.10 -21.17 -19.18
CA GLN A 29 3.67 -20.54 -17.97
C GLN A 29 2.99 -19.19 -17.74
N GLY A 30 1.69 -19.27 -17.44
CA GLY A 30 0.85 -18.14 -17.18
C GLY A 30 1.09 -17.52 -15.83
N SER A 31 0.83 -16.24 -15.75
CA SER A 31 0.74 -15.34 -14.60
C SER A 31 2.00 -15.20 -13.75
N GLY A 32 3.17 -15.24 -14.34
CA GLY A 32 4.37 -14.67 -13.78
C GLY A 32 4.26 -13.14 -13.75
N THR A 33 4.97 -12.51 -12.85
CA THR A 33 5.20 -11.06 -12.78
C THR A 33 5.33 -10.45 -14.19
N PRO A 34 4.72 -9.29 -14.46
CA PRO A 34 4.82 -8.61 -15.75
C PRO A 34 6.28 -8.43 -16.16
N GLN A 35 6.66 -8.98 -17.30
CA GLN A 35 8.07 -9.02 -17.74
C GLN A 35 8.65 -7.63 -18.08
N ASN A 36 7.79 -6.60 -18.23
CA ASN A 36 8.15 -5.21 -18.46
C ASN A 36 7.30 -4.30 -17.56
N CYS A 37 7.57 -4.30 -16.28
CA CYS A 37 6.88 -3.44 -15.34
C CYS A 37 7.41 -1.99 -15.46
N ASN A 38 6.51 -1.07 -15.78
CA ASN A 38 6.79 0.37 -15.89
C ASN A 38 6.39 1.16 -14.63
N ASN A 39 6.04 0.47 -13.53
CA ASN A 39 5.50 1.07 -12.30
C ASN A 39 4.21 1.88 -12.50
N ALA A 40 3.45 1.57 -13.55
CA ALA A 40 2.16 2.22 -13.76
C ALA A 40 1.10 1.67 -12.82
N ASP A 41 0.33 2.58 -12.26
CA ASP A 41 -0.88 2.22 -11.52
C ASP A 41 -1.87 1.52 -12.45
N PRO A 42 -2.69 0.59 -11.91
CA PRO A 42 -3.79 0.00 -12.69
C PRO A 42 -4.78 1.08 -13.12
N GLY A 43 -5.50 0.81 -14.20
CA GLY A 43 -6.59 1.66 -14.67
C GLY A 43 -7.67 1.93 -13.60
N ASN A 44 -8.76 2.56 -13.99
CA ASN A 44 -9.79 3.01 -13.02
C ASN A 44 -10.91 2.01 -12.77
N ASN A 45 -10.97 0.92 -13.54
CA ASN A 45 -12.03 -0.08 -13.37
C ASN A 45 -11.57 -1.19 -12.42
N THR A 46 -12.51 -1.71 -11.64
CA THR A 46 -12.26 -2.90 -10.81
C THR A 46 -11.73 -4.05 -11.66
N GLY A 47 -10.61 -4.63 -11.24
CA GLY A 47 -9.92 -5.70 -11.96
C GLY A 47 -8.84 -5.22 -12.92
N ASP A 48 -8.73 -3.91 -13.21
CA ASP A 48 -7.60 -3.38 -13.98
C ASP A 48 -6.28 -3.69 -13.28
N MET A 49 -5.28 -4.10 -14.06
CA MET A 49 -4.00 -4.58 -13.57
C MET A 49 -2.90 -3.57 -13.84
N GLY A 50 -1.95 -3.53 -12.92
CA GLY A 50 -0.70 -2.78 -13.02
C GLY A 50 0.44 -3.57 -12.40
N CYS A 51 1.56 -2.91 -12.14
CA CYS A 51 2.69 -3.54 -11.49
C CYS A 51 3.57 -2.51 -10.77
N VAL A 52 4.38 -3.00 -9.85
CA VAL A 52 5.36 -2.17 -9.13
C VAL A 52 6.67 -2.92 -8.93
N ASN A 53 7.78 -2.22 -9.16
CA ASN A 53 9.13 -2.67 -8.86
C ASN A 53 9.60 -2.02 -7.56
N PHE A 54 10.17 -2.82 -6.68
CA PHE A 54 10.77 -2.32 -5.43
C PHE A 54 11.85 -3.28 -4.92
N THR A 55 12.54 -2.88 -3.87
CA THR A 55 13.52 -3.74 -3.22
C THR A 55 12.91 -4.42 -2.01
N TYR A 56 12.94 -5.75 -1.98
CA TYR A 56 12.54 -6.55 -0.83
C TYR A 56 13.69 -7.48 -0.43
N ARG A 57 14.09 -7.43 0.84
CA ARG A 57 15.25 -8.20 1.34
C ARG A 57 16.55 -7.96 0.55
N GLY A 58 16.76 -6.72 0.16
CA GLY A 58 17.94 -6.34 -0.65
C GLY A 58 17.91 -6.84 -2.10
N GLN A 59 16.81 -7.47 -2.54
CA GLN A 59 16.66 -7.97 -3.91
C GLN A 59 15.57 -7.18 -4.66
N PRO A 60 15.79 -6.86 -5.94
CA PRO A 60 14.76 -6.28 -6.76
C PRO A 60 13.64 -7.30 -7.00
N VAL A 61 12.41 -6.88 -6.78
CA VAL A 61 11.20 -7.68 -7.02
C VAL A 61 10.17 -6.89 -7.83
N THR A 62 9.36 -7.61 -8.60
CA THR A 62 8.23 -7.04 -9.32
C THR A 62 6.94 -7.71 -8.85
N TYR A 63 6.00 -6.90 -8.38
CA TYR A 63 4.70 -7.39 -7.95
C TYR A 63 3.57 -6.84 -8.81
N THR A 64 2.54 -7.63 -8.98
CA THR A 64 1.32 -7.21 -9.66
C THR A 64 0.47 -6.36 -8.73
N THR A 65 -0.10 -5.30 -9.27
CA THR A 65 -1.09 -4.46 -8.60
C THR A 65 -2.45 -4.59 -9.27
N VAL A 66 -3.52 -4.33 -8.54
CA VAL A 66 -4.89 -4.40 -9.04
C VAL A 66 -5.72 -3.24 -8.49
N ARG A 67 -6.61 -2.69 -9.31
CA ARG A 67 -7.70 -1.84 -8.84
C ARG A 67 -8.77 -2.75 -8.24
N ALA A 68 -8.92 -2.75 -6.93
CA ALA A 68 -9.89 -3.61 -6.25
C ALA A 68 -11.30 -3.00 -6.22
N GLY A 69 -12.27 -3.78 -5.76
CA GLY A 69 -13.67 -3.37 -5.72
C GLY A 69 -13.96 -2.18 -4.80
N ASP A 70 -13.08 -1.86 -3.87
CA ASP A 70 -13.13 -0.66 -3.02
C ASP A 70 -12.56 0.60 -3.70
N GLY A 71 -12.09 0.48 -4.93
CA GLY A 71 -11.47 1.54 -5.71
C GLY A 71 -9.99 1.79 -5.40
N ASN A 72 -9.44 1.18 -4.36
CA ASN A 72 -8.03 1.32 -4.02
C ASN A 72 -7.14 0.41 -4.89
N ILE A 73 -5.86 0.70 -4.88
CA ILE A 73 -4.83 -0.13 -5.52
C ILE A 73 -4.26 -1.07 -4.47
N TRP A 74 -4.29 -2.36 -4.75
CA TRP A 74 -3.76 -3.39 -3.87
C TRP A 74 -2.67 -4.18 -4.56
N LEU A 75 -1.70 -4.68 -3.81
CA LEU A 75 -0.87 -5.77 -4.31
C LEU A 75 -1.74 -7.02 -4.49
N GLN A 76 -1.46 -7.83 -5.51
CA GLN A 76 -2.03 -9.18 -5.62
C GLN A 76 -1.16 -10.25 -4.94
N GLN A 77 -0.03 -9.86 -4.39
CA GLN A 77 0.94 -10.73 -3.74
C GLN A 77 1.09 -10.35 -2.28
N ASN A 78 1.26 -11.35 -1.41
CA ASN A 78 1.74 -11.11 -0.05
C ASN A 78 3.21 -10.74 -0.10
N LEU A 79 3.69 -9.87 0.80
CA LEU A 79 5.13 -9.61 0.88
C LEU A 79 5.92 -10.91 1.09
N GLY A 80 6.99 -11.08 0.33
CA GLY A 80 7.83 -12.27 0.34
C GLY A 80 7.31 -13.42 -0.52
N SER A 81 6.17 -13.28 -1.20
CA SER A 81 5.69 -14.34 -2.11
C SER A 81 6.42 -14.33 -3.46
N LEU A 82 6.49 -15.51 -4.07
CA LEU A 82 7.18 -15.70 -5.35
C LEU A 82 6.27 -15.40 -6.55
N GLN A 83 4.95 -15.41 -6.36
CA GLN A 83 3.96 -15.23 -7.42
C GLN A 83 2.61 -14.78 -6.90
N VAL A 84 1.74 -14.34 -7.78
CA VAL A 84 0.30 -14.20 -7.50
C VAL A 84 -0.28 -15.60 -7.29
N ALA A 85 -1.18 -15.76 -6.33
CA ALA A 85 -1.79 -17.06 -6.05
C ALA A 85 -2.53 -17.64 -7.27
N GLY A 86 -2.21 -18.88 -7.62
CA GLY A 86 -2.91 -19.67 -8.63
C GLY A 86 -4.08 -20.47 -8.05
N MET A 87 -4.12 -20.65 -6.73
CA MET A 87 -5.17 -21.32 -5.97
C MET A 87 -5.12 -20.84 -4.49
N ALA A 88 -6.14 -21.19 -3.71
CA ALA A 88 -6.22 -20.74 -2.31
C ALA A 88 -5.07 -21.27 -1.42
N ASP A 89 -4.57 -22.45 -1.71
CA ASP A 89 -3.49 -23.14 -1.01
C ASP A 89 -2.15 -23.19 -1.80
N ASP A 90 -1.92 -22.18 -2.64
CA ASP A 90 -0.69 -22.03 -3.41
C ASP A 90 0.48 -21.62 -2.49
N GLU A 91 1.35 -22.56 -2.19
CA GLU A 91 2.49 -22.36 -1.28
C GLU A 91 3.46 -21.27 -1.75
N LYS A 92 3.64 -21.10 -3.08
CA LYS A 92 4.52 -20.05 -3.63
C LYS A 92 3.97 -18.65 -3.44
N ALA A 93 2.67 -18.53 -3.18
CA ALA A 93 1.98 -17.26 -2.98
C ALA A 93 1.82 -16.90 -1.49
N TYR A 94 2.16 -17.78 -0.56
CA TYR A 94 1.95 -17.52 0.88
C TYR A 94 2.72 -16.33 1.39
N GLY A 95 3.95 -16.10 0.90
CA GLY A 95 4.83 -15.04 1.39
C GLY A 95 5.34 -15.28 2.81
N ASP A 96 5.83 -14.24 3.41
CA ASP A 96 6.46 -14.23 4.72
C ASP A 96 5.47 -13.93 5.85
N PHE A 97 5.87 -14.19 7.11
CA PHE A 97 5.07 -13.94 8.31
C PHE A 97 5.70 -12.89 9.19
N PHE A 98 5.13 -11.72 9.24
CA PHE A 98 5.61 -10.58 10.02
C PHE A 98 5.04 -10.61 11.44
N GLN A 99 5.89 -10.41 12.44
CA GLN A 99 5.46 -9.96 13.76
C GLN A 99 5.08 -8.48 13.64
N TRP A 100 3.92 -8.12 14.18
CA TRP A 100 3.38 -6.77 13.99
C TRP A 100 4.29 -5.70 14.59
N GLY A 101 4.69 -4.72 13.80
CA GLY A 101 5.61 -3.66 14.22
C GLY A 101 7.08 -3.93 13.86
N ARG A 102 7.39 -5.06 13.24
CA ARG A 102 8.75 -5.39 12.77
C ARG A 102 8.86 -5.25 11.26
N TRP A 103 9.98 -4.71 10.88
CA TRP A 103 10.42 -4.53 9.51
C TRP A 103 11.04 -5.81 8.92
N ASP A 104 11.44 -5.76 7.65
CA ASP A 104 12.19 -6.76 6.89
C ASP A 104 13.62 -6.98 7.46
N ASP A 105 13.73 -7.42 8.69
CA ASP A 105 14.98 -7.72 9.39
C ASP A 105 15.41 -9.20 9.28
N GLY A 106 14.63 -10.02 8.58
CA GLY A 106 14.85 -11.45 8.41
C GLY A 106 13.97 -12.34 9.30
N HIS A 107 13.34 -11.80 10.34
CA HIS A 107 12.47 -12.57 11.24
C HIS A 107 11.24 -13.15 10.52
N GLN A 108 10.74 -12.44 9.52
CA GLN A 108 9.52 -12.77 8.80
C GLN A 108 9.66 -14.02 7.94
N LEU A 109 10.87 -14.44 7.64
CA LEU A 109 11.12 -15.61 6.81
C LEU A 109 10.50 -16.86 7.42
N ARG A 110 9.89 -17.69 6.59
CA ARG A 110 9.29 -18.95 7.05
C ARG A 110 10.32 -19.91 7.68
N ASN A 111 11.56 -19.80 7.32
CA ASN A 111 12.69 -20.58 7.84
C ASN A 111 13.58 -19.79 8.82
N SER A 112 13.15 -18.61 9.28
CA SER A 112 13.93 -17.87 10.29
C SER A 112 14.07 -18.68 11.58
N SER A 113 15.23 -18.54 12.21
CA SER A 113 15.51 -19.12 13.54
C SER A 113 14.53 -18.56 14.59
N LEU A 114 14.37 -19.29 15.67
CA LEU A 114 13.60 -18.87 16.84
C LEU A 114 14.52 -18.33 17.91
N THR A 115 14.05 -17.33 18.64
CA THR A 115 14.66 -16.88 19.90
C THR A 115 13.55 -16.66 20.93
N SER A 116 13.84 -16.99 22.18
CA SER A 116 12.93 -16.75 23.29
C SER A 116 13.26 -15.42 23.96
N ALA A 117 12.26 -14.77 24.46
CA ALA A 117 12.25 -13.48 25.14
C ALA A 117 12.29 -12.26 24.21
N PRO A 118 11.41 -11.31 24.49
CA PRO A 118 11.44 -10.02 23.84
C PRO A 118 12.77 -9.35 24.15
N GLN A 119 13.43 -8.98 23.10
CA GLN A 119 14.60 -8.11 23.21
C GLN A 119 14.07 -6.68 23.39
N VAL A 120 14.89 -5.90 24.04
CA VAL A 120 14.72 -4.47 24.36
C VAL A 120 13.72 -3.71 23.48
N ASN A 121 13.03 -2.93 24.06
CA ASN A 121 12.12 -1.82 23.94
C ASN A 121 12.12 -0.95 22.70
N ALA A 122 12.77 -1.25 21.62
CA ALA A 122 12.70 -0.45 20.41
C ALA A 122 13.14 -1.25 19.20
N PRO A 123 12.71 -0.90 18.01
CA PRO A 123 13.27 -1.40 16.77
C PRO A 123 14.78 -1.37 16.75
N ASP A 124 15.40 -0.38 17.38
CA ASP A 124 16.85 -0.22 17.51
C ASP A 124 17.53 -1.40 18.22
N GLY A 125 16.86 -2.00 19.19
CA GLY A 125 17.37 -3.19 19.90
C GLY A 125 17.31 -4.48 19.07
N LEU A 126 16.61 -4.49 17.95
CA LEU A 126 16.49 -5.64 17.05
C LEU A 126 17.43 -5.57 15.84
N ALA A 127 18.18 -4.49 15.69
CA ALA A 127 19.14 -4.35 14.60
C ALA A 127 20.08 -5.56 14.57
N GLY A 128 20.03 -6.34 13.49
CA GLY A 128 20.82 -7.55 13.34
C GLY A 128 20.26 -8.82 13.99
N THR A 129 19.01 -8.82 14.48
CA THR A 129 18.34 -10.01 15.04
C THR A 129 17.34 -10.58 14.04
N PRO A 130 17.74 -11.47 13.12
CA PRO A 130 16.85 -12.01 12.09
C PRO A 130 15.94 -13.13 12.60
N SER A 131 15.82 -13.32 13.92
CA SER A 131 15.08 -14.42 14.53
C SER A 131 13.62 -14.03 14.80
N PHE A 132 12.71 -14.97 14.61
CA PHE A 132 11.33 -14.85 15.05
C PHE A 132 11.29 -14.99 16.58
N ILE A 133 10.71 -14.02 17.27
CA ILE A 133 10.66 -13.97 18.75
C ILE A 133 9.44 -14.73 19.24
N THR A 134 9.67 -15.67 20.18
CA THR A 134 8.65 -16.53 20.78
C THR A 134 8.62 -16.40 22.29
N GLY A 135 7.64 -17.02 22.94
CA GLY A 135 7.53 -17.06 24.41
C GLY A 135 6.86 -15.82 25.04
N SER A 136 6.46 -14.84 24.22
CA SER A 136 5.80 -13.63 24.69
C SER A 136 4.68 -13.20 23.72
N PRO A 137 3.61 -12.56 24.19
CA PRO A 137 2.60 -11.98 23.32
C PRO A 137 3.11 -10.82 22.48
N THR A 138 4.24 -10.22 22.85
CA THR A 138 4.92 -9.15 22.10
C THR A 138 6.35 -9.56 21.81
N TRP A 139 6.96 -8.97 20.77
CA TRP A 139 8.36 -9.19 20.45
C TRP A 139 9.32 -8.23 21.18
N TRP A 140 8.77 -7.26 21.96
CA TRP A 140 9.51 -6.35 22.84
C TRP A 140 9.10 -6.57 24.29
N GLU A 141 9.82 -5.93 25.21
CA GLU A 141 9.48 -6.00 26.64
C GLU A 141 8.08 -5.42 26.92
N VAL A 142 7.37 -6.03 27.86
CA VAL A 142 5.96 -5.72 28.19
C VAL A 142 5.73 -4.25 28.57
N ASN A 143 6.77 -3.55 29.00
CA ASN A 143 6.73 -2.13 29.40
C ASN A 143 7.18 -1.17 28.27
N ALA A 144 7.34 -1.64 27.05
CA ALA A 144 7.66 -0.78 25.94
C ALA A 144 6.60 0.31 25.75
N THR A 145 7.00 1.55 25.92
CA THR A 145 6.12 2.71 25.79
C THR A 145 5.92 3.16 24.34
N THR A 146 6.67 2.59 23.42
CA THR A 146 6.65 2.99 22.00
C THR A 146 6.27 1.81 21.13
N ASP A 147 5.14 1.95 20.47
CA ASP A 147 4.69 1.09 19.39
C ASP A 147 5.26 1.61 18.08
N ALA A 148 6.27 0.92 17.56
CA ALA A 148 7.08 1.42 16.46
C ALA A 148 6.37 1.51 15.11
N TRP A 149 5.18 0.90 14.97
CA TRP A 149 4.38 0.96 13.75
C TRP A 149 3.36 2.10 13.74
N THR A 150 3.30 2.88 14.80
CA THR A 150 2.39 4.01 14.85
C THR A 150 2.85 5.13 13.91
N GLY A 151 2.24 5.17 12.75
CA GLY A 151 1.94 6.36 11.98
C GLY A 151 3.04 7.36 11.64
N LYS A 152 4.31 7.03 11.83
CA LYS A 152 5.37 7.91 11.37
C LYS A 152 5.58 7.66 9.88
N ASP A 153 5.33 8.68 9.08
CA ASP A 153 5.80 8.78 7.70
C ASP A 153 7.33 8.78 7.71
N VAL A 154 7.91 7.59 7.71
CA VAL A 154 9.35 7.46 7.62
C VAL A 154 9.68 7.43 6.15
N THR A 155 10.40 8.42 5.69
CA THR A 155 10.85 8.55 4.30
C THR A 155 11.98 7.58 3.98
N GLU A 156 12.65 7.06 5.01
CA GLU A 156 13.70 6.05 4.87
C GLU A 156 13.33 4.79 5.62
N ILE A 157 13.42 3.68 4.93
CA ILE A 157 13.18 2.35 5.45
C ILE A 157 14.46 1.86 6.06
N THR A 158 14.54 1.93 7.37
CA THR A 158 15.65 1.36 8.12
C THR A 158 15.13 0.22 8.99
N ASN A 159 15.97 -0.77 9.24
CA ASN A 159 15.68 -1.86 10.16
C ASN A 159 15.52 -1.42 11.62
N THR A 160 15.69 -0.14 11.91
CA THR A 160 15.69 0.44 13.26
C THR A 160 14.43 1.26 13.57
N THR A 161 13.57 1.52 12.60
CA THR A 161 12.45 2.47 12.79
C THR A 161 11.08 1.83 12.93
N GLY A 162 10.98 0.50 12.92
CA GLY A 162 9.70 -0.22 13.04
C GLY A 162 8.68 0.19 12.01
N VAL A 163 9.11 0.41 10.80
CA VAL A 163 8.32 0.96 9.71
C VAL A 163 7.35 -0.08 9.19
N ASP A 164 6.20 0.38 8.75
CA ASP A 164 5.27 -0.39 7.94
C ASP A 164 6.01 -1.03 6.73
N PRO A 165 6.07 -2.36 6.63
CA PRO A 165 6.84 -3.04 5.59
C PRO A 165 6.37 -2.70 4.17
N CYS A 166 5.17 -2.18 4.00
CA CYS A 166 4.67 -1.71 2.71
C CYS A 166 5.36 -0.42 2.23
N LYS A 167 6.00 0.32 3.13
CA LYS A 167 6.77 1.53 2.75
C LYS A 167 8.00 1.21 1.88
N ALA A 168 8.45 -0.03 1.85
CA ALA A 168 9.47 -0.49 0.90
C ALA A 168 9.07 -0.27 -0.57
N ILE A 169 7.78 -0.27 -0.86
CA ILE A 169 7.26 -0.09 -2.21
C ILE A 169 7.30 1.38 -2.63
N GLY A 170 7.05 2.27 -1.69
CA GLY A 170 7.02 3.71 -1.91
C GLY A 170 6.19 4.43 -0.84
N PRO A 171 6.27 5.76 -0.75
CA PRO A 171 5.67 6.54 0.33
C PRO A 171 4.13 6.44 0.37
N ASP A 172 3.48 6.22 -0.75
CA ASP A 172 2.02 6.12 -0.85
C ASP A 172 1.48 4.73 -0.45
N TRP A 173 2.36 3.73 -0.34
CA TRP A 173 2.01 2.38 0.06
C TRP A 173 2.03 2.22 1.58
N ARG A 174 1.11 1.44 2.10
CA ARG A 174 1.01 1.12 3.53
C ARG A 174 0.24 -0.17 3.77
N MET A 175 0.28 -0.66 4.99
CA MET A 175 -0.65 -1.70 5.42
C MET A 175 -2.09 -1.15 5.43
N PRO A 176 -3.09 -1.97 5.08
CA PRO A 176 -4.48 -1.58 5.16
C PRO A 176 -4.93 -1.45 6.61
N SER A 177 -5.83 -0.50 6.88
CA SER A 177 -6.54 -0.39 8.13
C SER A 177 -7.61 -1.48 8.28
N GLN A 178 -8.10 -1.69 9.50
CA GLN A 178 -9.25 -2.55 9.76
C GLN A 178 -10.48 -2.16 8.93
N VAL A 179 -10.70 -0.85 8.76
CA VAL A 179 -11.83 -0.33 8.00
C VAL A 179 -11.71 -0.70 6.52
N GLU A 180 -10.52 -0.60 5.95
CA GLU A 180 -10.27 -0.98 4.56
C GLU A 180 -10.42 -2.49 4.35
N TRP A 181 -9.90 -3.30 5.27
CA TRP A 181 -10.18 -4.74 5.25
C TRP A 181 -11.67 -5.05 5.31
N LYS A 182 -12.42 -4.36 6.19
CA LYS A 182 -13.87 -4.53 6.29
C LYS A 182 -14.57 -4.15 5.00
N THR A 183 -14.17 -3.06 4.38
CA THR A 183 -14.75 -2.56 3.12
C THR A 183 -14.53 -3.56 1.99
N ILE A 184 -13.30 -3.99 1.74
CA ILE A 184 -13.00 -4.90 0.62
C ILE A 184 -13.62 -6.29 0.84
N VAL A 185 -13.64 -6.80 2.07
CA VAL A 185 -14.31 -8.06 2.42
C VAL A 185 -15.80 -8.01 2.08
N SER A 186 -16.45 -6.89 2.39
CA SER A 186 -17.87 -6.67 2.08
C SER A 186 -18.12 -6.55 0.58
N VAL A 187 -17.36 -5.69 -0.10
CA VAL A 187 -17.56 -5.38 -1.52
C VAL A 187 -17.30 -6.60 -2.40
N GLU A 188 -16.27 -7.39 -2.11
CA GLU A 188 -15.91 -8.56 -2.90
C GLU A 188 -16.43 -9.88 -2.30
N SER A 189 -17.28 -9.82 -1.26
CA SER A 189 -17.93 -10.98 -0.62
C SER A 189 -16.93 -12.05 -0.19
N ILE A 190 -15.83 -11.64 0.44
CA ILE A 190 -14.78 -12.54 0.90
C ILE A 190 -15.23 -13.24 2.19
N THR A 191 -15.75 -14.46 2.09
CA THR A 191 -16.30 -15.21 3.23
C THR A 191 -15.60 -16.55 3.50
N SER A 192 -14.67 -16.95 2.64
CA SER A 192 -13.93 -18.23 2.73
C SER A 192 -12.61 -18.12 1.99
N PRO A 193 -11.67 -19.06 2.16
CA PRO A 193 -10.41 -19.08 1.39
C PRO A 193 -10.62 -19.13 -0.13
N SER A 194 -11.62 -19.89 -0.59
CA SER A 194 -11.96 -19.94 -2.01
C SER A 194 -12.48 -18.60 -2.53
N LYS A 195 -13.30 -17.89 -1.75
CA LYS A 195 -13.78 -16.54 -2.11
C LYS A 195 -12.66 -15.51 -2.04
N ALA A 196 -11.76 -15.64 -1.07
CA ALA A 196 -10.57 -14.78 -0.93
C ALA A 196 -9.62 -14.91 -2.13
N TYR A 197 -9.34 -16.12 -2.56
CA TYR A 197 -8.60 -16.37 -3.79
C TYR A 197 -9.38 -15.91 -5.04
N GLY A 198 -10.69 -16.10 -5.08
CA GLY A 198 -11.56 -15.66 -6.18
C GLY A 198 -11.68 -14.14 -6.30
N SER A 199 -11.36 -13.39 -5.26
CA SER A 199 -11.40 -11.91 -5.25
C SER A 199 -10.33 -11.31 -6.17
N SER A 200 -10.44 -10.00 -6.44
CA SER A 200 -9.41 -9.25 -7.18
C SER A 200 -8.04 -9.33 -6.49
N LEU A 201 -8.03 -9.48 -5.16
CA LEU A 201 -6.82 -9.51 -4.35
C LEU A 201 -6.05 -10.85 -4.44
N LYS A 202 -6.66 -11.94 -4.88
CA LYS A 202 -6.00 -13.26 -4.95
C LYS A 202 -5.35 -13.68 -3.62
N LEU A 203 -6.09 -13.57 -2.49
CA LEU A 203 -5.56 -13.84 -1.16
C LEU A 203 -5.41 -15.35 -0.91
N PRO A 204 -4.18 -15.88 -0.70
CA PRO A 204 -3.96 -17.28 -0.37
C PRO A 204 -4.19 -17.57 1.12
N ALA A 205 -4.50 -18.82 1.46
CA ALA A 205 -4.65 -19.30 2.83
C ALA A 205 -3.29 -19.64 3.47
N ALA A 206 -2.45 -18.64 3.70
CA ALA A 206 -1.07 -18.82 4.13
C ALA A 206 -0.90 -19.39 5.55
N GLY A 207 -1.96 -19.35 6.38
CA GLY A 207 -1.86 -19.69 7.80
C GLY A 207 -1.26 -18.57 8.65
N SER A 208 -0.73 -18.96 9.81
CA SER A 208 -0.04 -18.05 10.73
C SER A 208 1.12 -18.75 11.45
N ARG A 209 2.01 -17.97 12.10
CA ARG A 209 3.11 -18.48 12.91
C ARG A 209 2.89 -18.08 14.38
N SER A 210 2.95 -19.06 15.28
CA SER A 210 2.66 -18.90 16.70
C SER A 210 3.72 -18.03 17.40
N HIS A 211 3.29 -17.08 18.20
CA HIS A 211 4.15 -16.30 19.09
C HIS A 211 4.60 -17.08 20.33
N VAL A 212 3.99 -18.24 20.60
CA VAL A 212 4.33 -19.07 21.77
C VAL A 212 5.57 -19.91 21.50
N ASP A 213 5.58 -20.58 20.36
CA ASP A 213 6.57 -21.62 20.05
C ASP A 213 7.10 -21.57 18.59
N GLY A 214 6.63 -20.60 17.78
CA GLY A 214 7.05 -20.43 16.38
C GLY A 214 6.48 -21.46 15.43
N THR A 215 5.56 -22.33 15.86
CA THR A 215 4.92 -23.33 14.99
C THR A 215 3.98 -22.69 13.98
N PHE A 216 3.83 -23.32 12.82
CA PHE A 216 2.87 -22.89 11.80
C PHE A 216 1.49 -23.53 12.04
N SER A 217 0.44 -22.73 11.86
CA SER A 217 -0.93 -23.19 12.02
C SER A 217 -1.79 -22.85 10.81
N PHE A 218 -2.68 -23.78 10.45
CA PHE A 218 -3.71 -23.61 9.43
C PHE A 218 -3.19 -23.24 8.02
N VAL A 219 -1.95 -23.60 7.69
CA VAL A 219 -1.37 -23.43 6.37
C VAL A 219 -2.22 -24.18 5.33
N GLY A 220 -2.54 -23.54 4.22
CA GLY A 220 -3.44 -24.05 3.18
C GLY A 220 -4.93 -24.04 3.54
N LYS A 221 -5.30 -23.59 4.75
CA LYS A 221 -6.67 -23.67 5.26
C LYS A 221 -7.30 -22.36 5.68
N ARG A 222 -6.50 -21.39 6.16
CA ARG A 222 -6.97 -20.11 6.69
C ARG A 222 -6.04 -18.97 6.29
N GLY A 223 -6.60 -17.76 6.18
CA GLY A 223 -5.85 -16.53 5.95
C GLY A 223 -5.80 -15.66 7.20
N TYR A 224 -4.65 -15.03 7.46
CA TYR A 224 -4.42 -14.05 8.52
C TYR A 224 -3.59 -12.92 7.93
N TYR A 225 -4.18 -11.71 7.86
CA TYR A 225 -3.57 -10.55 7.20
C TYR A 225 -3.58 -9.35 8.14
N TRP A 226 -2.42 -8.88 8.53
CA TRP A 226 -2.30 -7.74 9.44
C TRP A 226 -3.03 -6.50 8.93
N SER A 227 -3.60 -5.74 9.84
CA SER A 227 -3.96 -4.33 9.65
C SER A 227 -3.00 -3.42 10.40
N SER A 228 -3.02 -2.14 10.07
CA SER A 228 -2.22 -1.12 10.75
C SER A 228 -2.76 -0.74 12.14
N ASP A 229 -3.88 -1.31 12.59
CA ASP A 229 -4.58 -0.90 13.81
C ASP A 229 -4.11 -1.67 15.04
N PRO A 230 -3.44 -1.00 16.01
CA PRO A 230 -3.02 -1.61 17.27
C PRO A 230 -4.20 -1.76 18.26
N THR A 231 -4.08 -2.73 19.17
CA THR A 231 -5.03 -2.91 20.29
C THR A 231 -4.28 -3.33 21.56
N GLY A 232 -3.69 -2.41 22.26
CA GLY A 232 -2.86 -2.73 23.43
C GLY A 232 -1.68 -3.64 23.06
N ILE A 233 -1.56 -4.81 23.69
CA ILE A 233 -0.54 -5.83 23.39
C ILE A 233 -0.79 -6.56 22.06
N GLY A 234 -1.93 -6.35 21.43
CA GLY A 234 -2.33 -6.98 20.17
C GLY A 234 -2.43 -5.99 19.02
N ALA A 235 -2.78 -6.51 17.85
CA ALA A 235 -3.16 -5.75 16.68
C ALA A 235 -4.33 -6.42 15.97
N LYS A 236 -5.04 -5.63 15.15
CA LYS A 236 -6.13 -6.16 14.31
C LYS A 236 -5.57 -6.87 13.10
N TYR A 237 -6.32 -7.84 12.60
CA TYR A 237 -6.07 -8.52 11.34
C TYR A 237 -7.37 -8.97 10.68
N LEU A 238 -7.33 -9.17 9.37
CA LEU A 238 -8.34 -9.92 8.66
C LEU A 238 -8.11 -11.41 8.88
N TYR A 239 -9.09 -12.08 9.48
CA TYR A 239 -9.19 -13.53 9.57
C TYR A 239 -10.07 -14.05 8.44
N ILE A 240 -9.63 -15.09 7.75
CA ILE A 240 -10.40 -15.82 6.75
C ILE A 240 -10.43 -17.28 7.14
N GLY A 241 -11.56 -17.72 7.68
CA GLY A 241 -11.83 -19.11 8.05
C GLY A 241 -12.57 -19.86 6.95
N ALA A 242 -12.96 -21.11 7.25
CA ALA A 242 -13.60 -21.99 6.27
C ALA A 242 -14.92 -21.41 5.70
N THR A 243 -15.70 -20.74 6.51
CA THR A 243 -17.06 -20.25 6.17
C THR A 243 -17.32 -18.80 6.56
N ILE A 244 -16.38 -18.17 7.23
CA ILE A 244 -16.51 -16.79 7.71
C ILE A 244 -15.22 -16.03 7.52
N SER A 245 -15.31 -14.72 7.34
CA SER A 245 -14.22 -13.80 7.54
C SER A 245 -14.54 -12.76 8.58
N ASN A 246 -13.51 -12.25 9.27
CA ASN A 246 -13.63 -11.23 10.28
C ASN A 246 -12.47 -10.25 10.20
N ALA A 247 -12.75 -9.04 9.71
CA ALA A 247 -11.77 -7.97 9.61
C ALA A 247 -11.48 -7.26 10.94
N ALA A 248 -12.22 -7.61 12.00
CA ALA A 248 -12.03 -7.08 13.35
C ALA A 248 -11.38 -8.11 14.30
N ALA A 249 -10.92 -9.24 13.78
CA ALA A 249 -10.15 -10.19 14.56
C ALA A 249 -8.85 -9.55 15.08
N GLY A 250 -8.26 -10.11 16.10
CA GLY A 250 -7.04 -9.61 16.71
C GLY A 250 -6.17 -10.75 17.22
N ALA A 251 -4.87 -10.50 17.25
CA ALA A 251 -3.86 -11.39 17.83
C ALA A 251 -2.81 -10.58 18.59
N PRO A 252 -2.06 -11.24 19.49
CA PRO A 252 -0.84 -10.67 20.04
C PRO A 252 0.11 -10.21 18.95
N LYS A 253 0.79 -9.08 19.14
CA LYS A 253 1.73 -8.50 18.16
C LYS A 253 2.91 -9.43 17.84
N GLY A 254 3.25 -10.33 18.75
CA GLY A 254 4.25 -11.38 18.52
C GLY A 254 3.82 -12.48 17.53
N GLN A 255 2.53 -12.59 17.21
CA GLN A 255 2.03 -13.51 16.18
C GLN A 255 2.60 -13.16 14.81
N GLY A 256 2.99 -14.17 14.03
CA GLY A 256 3.35 -14.00 12.63
C GLY A 256 2.14 -14.12 11.72
N ALA A 257 1.86 -13.10 10.92
CA ALA A 257 0.81 -13.11 9.91
C ALA A 257 1.29 -12.47 8.60
N SER A 258 0.53 -12.71 7.52
CA SER A 258 0.84 -12.14 6.20
C SER A 258 0.65 -10.63 6.17
N VAL A 259 1.41 -9.96 5.33
CA VAL A 259 1.24 -8.54 4.99
C VAL A 259 0.82 -8.40 3.55
N ARG A 260 -0.25 -7.65 3.34
CA ARG A 260 -0.77 -7.24 2.04
C ARG A 260 -0.82 -5.71 2.00
N CYS A 261 -0.26 -5.12 0.95
CA CYS A 261 -0.13 -3.66 0.88
C CYS A 261 -1.25 -3.03 0.04
N ILE A 262 -1.63 -1.82 0.44
CA ILE A 262 -2.61 -0.98 -0.22
C ILE A 262 -1.98 0.39 -0.55
N LYS A 263 -2.37 0.95 -1.67
CA LYS A 263 -2.17 2.35 -2.03
C LYS A 263 -3.56 2.96 -2.25
N PRO A 264 -3.97 3.96 -1.48
CA PRO A 264 -5.25 4.63 -1.70
C PRO A 264 -5.37 5.09 -3.14
N ALA A 265 -6.55 4.90 -3.75
CA ALA A 265 -6.83 5.55 -5.01
C ALA A 265 -6.61 7.05 -4.83
N ALA A 266 -5.90 7.67 -5.76
CA ALA A 266 -5.96 9.12 -5.85
C ALA A 266 -7.45 9.46 -5.94
N SER A 267 -8.02 10.04 -4.89
CA SER A 267 -9.39 10.51 -4.96
C SER A 267 -9.43 11.49 -6.13
N LEU A 268 -10.36 11.31 -7.06
CA LEU A 268 -10.75 12.34 -8.01
C LEU A 268 -11.50 13.46 -7.26
N SER A 269 -11.13 13.70 -6.00
CA SER A 269 -11.54 14.91 -5.32
C SER A 269 -10.73 16.03 -5.93
N THR A 270 -11.41 16.92 -6.60
CA THR A 270 -11.00 18.30 -6.74
C THR A 270 -10.33 18.75 -5.43
N SER A 271 -9.03 18.96 -5.52
CA SER A 271 -8.12 19.27 -4.43
C SER A 271 -7.62 18.08 -3.60
N GLU A 272 -6.47 17.52 -3.98
CA GLU A 272 -5.48 17.16 -2.99
C GLU A 272 -5.12 18.43 -2.21
N ILE A 273 -5.83 18.67 -1.13
CA ILE A 273 -5.21 19.34 -0.02
C ILE A 273 -4.31 18.27 0.63
N ARG A 274 -3.12 18.01 0.06
CA ARG A 274 -1.99 17.71 0.90
C ARG A 274 -2.07 18.77 2.00
N LEU A 275 -2.04 18.34 3.25
CA LEU A 275 -1.55 19.18 4.34
C LEU A 275 -0.07 19.48 4.04
N LYS A 276 0.20 20.20 2.95
CA LYS A 276 1.35 21.06 2.86
C LYS A 276 1.15 22.00 4.04
N LYS A 277 2.08 21.99 4.96
CA LYS A 277 2.31 23.05 5.94
C LYS A 277 1.78 24.34 5.32
N GLN A 278 0.71 24.90 5.88
CA GLN A 278 -0.04 26.01 5.31
C GLN A 278 0.95 27.11 4.94
N VAL A 279 1.22 27.24 3.65
CA VAL A 279 2.29 28.12 3.14
C VAL A 279 1.76 29.54 3.08
N ALA A 280 0.44 29.72 3.10
CA ALA A 280 -0.23 30.99 3.27
C ALA A 280 -1.59 30.81 3.97
N GLU A 281 -1.97 31.81 4.75
CA GLU A 281 -3.27 31.97 5.38
C GLU A 281 -3.93 33.26 4.91
N LEU A 282 -5.23 33.20 4.59
CA LEU A 282 -6.02 34.35 4.16
C LEU A 282 -7.15 34.60 5.16
N TYR A 283 -7.15 35.77 5.75
CA TYR A 283 -8.17 36.13 6.74
C TYR A 283 -8.51 37.64 6.73
N PRO A 284 -9.71 38.01 7.21
CA PRO A 284 -10.80 37.15 7.63
C PRO A 284 -11.50 36.47 6.44
N ASN A 285 -12.05 35.29 6.66
CA ASN A 285 -12.93 34.62 5.71
C ASN A 285 -14.18 34.13 6.45
N PRO A 286 -15.38 34.71 6.27
CA PRO A 286 -15.75 35.75 5.27
C PRO A 286 -15.05 37.10 5.46
N VAL A 287 -14.73 37.75 4.32
CA VAL A 287 -14.12 39.09 4.29
C VAL A 287 -15.17 40.14 3.99
N LYS A 288 -15.02 41.30 4.66
CA LYS A 288 -15.83 42.49 4.36
C LYS A 288 -15.08 43.47 3.46
N ASP A 289 -13.94 43.98 3.88
CA ASP A 289 -13.23 45.03 3.15
C ASP A 289 -11.77 44.65 2.82
N ILE A 290 -11.01 44.22 3.80
CA ILE A 290 -9.58 43.89 3.65
C ILE A 290 -9.34 42.44 3.93
N LEU A 291 -8.72 41.76 2.97
CA LEU A 291 -8.22 40.39 3.12
C LEU A 291 -6.71 40.43 3.34
N ILE A 292 -6.27 39.85 4.45
CA ILE A 292 -4.86 39.77 4.83
C ILE A 292 -4.32 38.42 4.36
N ILE A 293 -3.10 38.42 3.86
CA ILE A 293 -2.39 37.25 3.41
C ILE A 293 -1.14 37.08 4.26
N THR A 294 -1.05 36.00 5.02
CA THR A 294 0.17 35.60 5.70
C THR A 294 0.82 34.49 4.95
N ALA A 295 2.06 34.64 4.49
CA ALA A 295 2.77 33.63 3.72
C ALA A 295 4.19 33.42 4.26
N GLY A 296 4.67 32.17 4.18
CA GLY A 296 6.03 31.79 4.57
C GLY A 296 7.13 32.27 3.63
N SER A 297 6.76 32.86 2.48
CA SER A 297 7.66 33.43 1.48
C SER A 297 7.08 34.73 0.91
N TYR A 298 7.91 35.52 0.21
CA TYR A 298 7.48 36.76 -0.40
C TYR A 298 6.42 36.52 -1.49
N ILE A 299 5.33 37.32 -1.47
CA ILE A 299 4.24 37.24 -2.46
C ILE A 299 4.68 37.99 -3.74
N GLU A 300 4.74 37.25 -4.85
CA GLU A 300 5.09 37.81 -6.15
C GLU A 300 3.87 38.44 -6.85
N THR A 301 2.76 37.69 -6.91
CA THR A 301 1.51 38.18 -7.53
C THR A 301 0.29 37.61 -6.81
N VAL A 302 -0.83 38.37 -6.90
CA VAL A 302 -2.15 37.92 -6.45
C VAL A 302 -3.15 38.11 -7.58
N ASN A 303 -3.95 37.09 -7.87
CA ASN A 303 -5.09 37.13 -8.79
C ASN A 303 -6.37 36.80 -7.99
N VAL A 304 -7.44 37.54 -8.24
CA VAL A 304 -8.77 37.25 -7.67
C VAL A 304 -9.73 36.98 -8.82
N VAL A 305 -10.47 35.89 -8.70
CA VAL A 305 -11.39 35.40 -9.74
C VAL A 305 -12.76 35.18 -9.08
N ASN A 306 -13.85 35.66 -9.70
CA ASN A 306 -15.21 35.42 -9.23
C ASN A 306 -15.74 34.03 -9.66
N ALA A 307 -16.94 33.68 -9.20
CA ALA A 307 -17.58 32.41 -9.52
C ALA A 307 -17.85 32.18 -11.02
N ALA A 308 -17.83 33.23 -11.83
CA ALA A 308 -17.99 33.14 -13.29
C ALA A 308 -16.63 33.02 -14.04
N GLY A 309 -15.51 32.89 -13.30
CA GLY A 309 -14.17 32.79 -13.89
C GLY A 309 -13.57 34.13 -14.35
N GLN A 310 -14.20 35.26 -14.00
CA GLN A 310 -13.72 36.58 -14.38
C GLN A 310 -12.66 37.09 -13.39
N LYS A 311 -11.55 37.59 -13.90
CA LYS A 311 -10.50 38.22 -13.08
C LYS A 311 -10.97 39.57 -12.57
N MET A 312 -10.84 39.78 -11.25
CA MET A 312 -11.16 41.02 -10.59
C MET A 312 -9.92 41.90 -10.46
N LYS A 313 -10.06 43.19 -10.68
CA LYS A 313 -8.96 44.13 -10.48
C LYS A 313 -8.81 44.42 -8.99
N VAL A 314 -7.75 43.93 -8.38
CA VAL A 314 -7.36 44.19 -6.99
C VAL A 314 -5.90 44.59 -6.93
N GLU A 315 -5.51 45.30 -5.90
CA GLU A 315 -4.11 45.72 -5.68
C GLU A 315 -3.59 45.07 -4.40
N LEU A 316 -2.42 44.47 -4.48
CA LEU A 316 -1.69 43.93 -3.33
C LEU A 316 -0.90 45.06 -2.70
N SER A 317 -1.14 45.32 -1.43
CA SER A 317 -0.41 46.31 -0.60
C SER A 317 -0.17 45.75 0.79
N ASN A 318 1.10 45.72 1.21
CA ASN A 318 1.49 45.23 2.55
C ASN A 318 0.85 43.86 2.91
N ASN A 319 0.96 42.87 1.98
CA ASN A 319 0.37 41.55 2.15
C ASN A 319 -1.16 41.56 2.37
N SER A 320 -1.85 42.57 1.87
CA SER A 320 -3.30 42.65 1.95
C SER A 320 -3.89 43.08 0.61
N ILE A 321 -5.12 42.68 0.34
CA ILE A 321 -5.90 43.14 -0.80
C ILE A 321 -7.21 43.80 -0.34
N ASN A 322 -7.56 44.88 -1.00
CA ASN A 322 -8.82 45.59 -0.75
C ASN A 322 -9.93 45.00 -1.61
N MET A 323 -10.90 44.35 -0.97
CA MET A 323 -12.06 43.73 -1.57
C MET A 323 -13.34 44.57 -1.42
N SER A 324 -13.28 45.77 -0.85
CA SER A 324 -14.48 46.60 -0.58
C SER A 324 -15.29 46.97 -1.82
N ARG A 325 -14.66 47.01 -3.00
CA ARG A 325 -15.30 47.30 -4.29
C ARG A 325 -15.89 46.07 -4.99
N LEU A 326 -15.71 44.90 -4.42
CA LEU A 326 -16.24 43.65 -4.97
C LEU A 326 -17.62 43.38 -4.36
N ASN A 327 -18.52 42.83 -5.17
CA ASN A 327 -19.84 42.45 -4.71
C ASN A 327 -19.77 41.27 -3.75
N ALA A 328 -20.77 41.15 -2.87
CA ALA A 328 -20.88 39.95 -2.03
C ALA A 328 -20.97 38.70 -2.89
N GLY A 329 -20.25 37.68 -2.50
CA GLY A 329 -20.18 36.44 -3.28
C GLY A 329 -18.92 35.61 -3.02
N LEU A 330 -18.72 34.63 -3.89
CA LEU A 330 -17.63 33.66 -3.83
C LEU A 330 -16.49 34.06 -4.77
N TYR A 331 -15.27 34.02 -4.26
CA TYR A 331 -14.05 34.36 -5.00
C TYR A 331 -12.97 33.29 -4.75
N TRP A 332 -12.10 33.10 -5.73
CA TRP A 332 -10.84 32.37 -5.59
C TRP A 332 -9.70 33.37 -5.64
N VAL A 333 -8.81 33.29 -4.64
CA VAL A 333 -7.61 34.10 -4.55
C VAL A 333 -6.42 33.22 -4.84
N GLU A 334 -5.75 33.44 -5.95
CA GLU A 334 -4.53 32.76 -6.35
C GLU A 334 -3.32 33.61 -6.00
N ILE A 335 -2.39 33.05 -5.26
CA ILE A 335 -1.18 33.72 -4.78
C ILE A 335 0.02 32.99 -5.39
N LYS A 336 0.88 33.71 -6.08
CA LYS A 336 2.16 33.21 -6.54
C LYS A 336 3.26 33.72 -5.63
N LEU A 337 4.04 32.82 -5.05
CA LEU A 337 5.17 33.13 -4.19
C LEU A 337 6.48 33.20 -5.01
N LYS A 338 7.45 33.93 -4.49
CA LYS A 338 8.76 34.13 -5.17
C LYS A 338 9.56 32.81 -5.33
N ASN A 339 9.26 31.80 -4.50
CA ASN A 339 9.83 30.46 -4.65
C ASN A 339 9.18 29.61 -5.78
N GLY A 340 8.26 30.20 -6.55
CA GLY A 340 7.53 29.55 -7.65
C GLY A 340 6.27 28.80 -7.23
N GLU A 341 5.95 28.75 -5.94
CA GLU A 341 4.78 28.05 -5.41
C GLU A 341 3.51 28.87 -5.69
N ILE A 342 2.42 28.19 -6.09
CA ILE A 342 1.12 28.80 -6.34
C ILE A 342 0.13 28.23 -5.33
N ILE A 343 -0.58 29.11 -4.62
CA ILE A 343 -1.59 28.81 -3.63
C ILE A 343 -2.92 29.37 -4.12
N SER A 344 -4.00 28.60 -4.02
CA SER A 344 -5.34 29.06 -4.39
C SER A 344 -6.29 28.78 -3.25
N GLU A 345 -6.97 29.83 -2.76
CA GLU A 345 -7.88 29.77 -1.62
C GLU A 345 -9.26 30.35 -1.96
N LYS A 346 -10.28 29.70 -1.40
CA LYS A 346 -11.68 30.10 -1.57
C LYS A 346 -12.08 31.12 -0.50
N ILE A 347 -12.52 32.30 -0.92
CA ILE A 347 -12.90 33.40 -0.04
C ILE A 347 -14.39 33.76 -0.24
N ILE A 348 -15.09 33.96 0.86
CA ILE A 348 -16.45 34.46 0.89
C ILE A 348 -16.40 35.96 1.17
N LYS A 349 -16.96 36.79 0.28
CA LYS A 349 -17.12 38.25 0.44
C LYS A 349 -18.53 38.53 0.92
N ASN A 350 -18.64 39.21 2.06
CA ASN A 350 -19.90 39.72 2.63
C ASN A 350 -20.22 41.14 2.11
#